data_ffd36ab01db7f1644f4f2ad280a7d129
#
_entry.id   ffd36ab01db7f1644f4f2ad280a7d129
#
_cell.length_a   1.000
_cell.length_b   1.000
_cell.length_c   1.000
_cell.angle_alpha   90.00
_cell.angle_beta   90.00
_cell.angle_gamma   90.00
#
_symmetry.space_group_name_H-M   'P 1'
#
loop_
_entity.id
_entity.type
_entity.pdbx_description
1 polymer ?
#
loop_
_entity_poly.entity_id
_entity_poly.type
_entity_poly.pdbx_seq_one_letter_code
_entity_poly.pdbx_strand_id
1 'polypeptide(L)'
;MVNIAIAGAAGRMGRNLVNAVQQAENAALGAANERPESSLIGADAGEVAGIGRLDVAISDNFDKSVNAFDVLIDFTAPDATMDNLALCAAHGKAIVIGTTGFTEAQKEQIQQYAQQIPVVMAPNYSVGVNLVFKLLEQAAKVMGDYCDIEIIEAHHRHKVDAPSGTALGMGEAIAGAMGNQLSDVAVFAREGITGERDRNEIGFATIRAGDIVGEHTAMFADIGERVEITHKASSRMTFANGAVRAAIWLGDKSAGFYTMRDVLDLND
;
A
#
# COMPACT_ATOMS: atom_id res chain seq x y z
N MET A 1 13.33 15.34 12.96
CA MET A 1 13.32 13.86 13.04
C MET A 1 11.94 13.45 13.50
N VAL A 2 11.29 12.54 12.82
CA VAL A 2 9.93 12.06 13.14
C VAL A 2 10.06 10.76 13.93
N ASN A 3 9.42 10.69 15.10
CA ASN A 3 9.36 9.47 15.88
C ASN A 3 8.19 8.63 15.38
N ILE A 4 8.48 7.41 14.97
CA ILE A 4 7.50 6.52 14.33
C ILE A 4 7.17 5.35 15.26
N ALA A 5 5.88 5.08 15.43
CA ALA A 5 5.42 3.84 16.05
C ALA A 5 5.04 2.81 14.98
N ILE A 6 5.23 1.53 15.27
CA ILE A 6 4.90 0.42 14.36
C ILE A 6 3.88 -0.49 15.04
N ALA A 7 2.68 -0.61 14.46
CA ALA A 7 1.69 -1.61 14.84
C ALA A 7 1.99 -2.96 14.18
N GLY A 8 1.87 -4.05 14.96
CA GLY A 8 2.18 -5.40 14.50
C GLY A 8 3.67 -5.61 14.18
N ALA A 9 4.55 -5.05 15.02
CA ALA A 9 6.00 -4.98 14.78
C ALA A 9 6.68 -6.35 14.58
N ALA A 10 6.14 -7.42 15.16
CA ALA A 10 6.68 -8.77 15.00
C ALA A 10 6.22 -9.48 13.72
N GLY A 11 5.24 -8.93 13.02
CA GLY A 11 4.73 -9.44 11.75
C GLY A 11 5.73 -9.29 10.59
N ARG A 12 5.43 -9.94 9.46
CA ARG A 12 6.27 -9.86 8.26
C ARG A 12 6.50 -8.42 7.77
N MET A 13 5.43 -7.60 7.77
CA MET A 13 5.53 -6.20 7.36
C MET A 13 6.14 -5.35 8.47
N GLY A 14 5.78 -5.59 9.74
CA GLY A 14 6.31 -4.89 10.90
C GLY A 14 7.83 -4.92 10.99
N ARG A 15 8.45 -6.11 10.82
CA ARG A 15 9.92 -6.24 10.80
C ARG A 15 10.59 -5.45 9.69
N ASN A 16 9.99 -5.42 8.48
CA ASN A 16 10.49 -4.59 7.38
C ASN A 16 10.33 -3.10 7.70
N LEU A 17 9.24 -2.69 8.36
CA LEU A 17 9.02 -1.30 8.78
C LEU A 17 10.03 -0.86 9.84
N VAL A 18 10.29 -1.69 10.86
CA VAL A 18 11.34 -1.42 11.86
C VAL A 18 12.70 -1.22 11.18
N ASN A 19 13.04 -2.09 10.22
CA ASN A 19 14.28 -1.97 9.43
C ASN A 19 14.28 -0.69 8.58
N ALA A 20 13.18 -0.36 7.90
CA ALA A 20 13.06 0.84 7.07
C ALA A 20 13.20 2.13 7.89
N VAL A 21 12.59 2.18 9.09
CA VAL A 21 12.74 3.31 10.02
C VAL A 21 14.20 3.50 10.42
N GLN A 22 14.90 2.40 10.75
CA GLN A 22 16.32 2.46 11.15
C GLN A 22 17.25 2.92 10.01
N GLN A 23 16.88 2.67 8.75
CA GLN A 23 17.65 3.11 7.59
C GLN A 23 17.34 4.56 7.18
N ALA A 24 16.25 5.15 7.66
CA ALA A 24 15.85 6.49 7.29
C ALA A 24 16.56 7.57 8.12
N GLU A 25 17.15 8.57 7.43
CA GLU A 25 17.93 9.64 8.10
C GLU A 25 17.06 10.57 8.99
N ASN A 26 15.77 10.74 8.67
CA ASN A 26 14.88 11.69 9.33
C ASN A 26 13.80 11.02 10.19
N ALA A 27 13.96 9.76 10.55
CA ALA A 27 13.04 8.99 11.39
C ALA A 27 13.77 8.27 12.53
N ALA A 28 13.04 7.99 13.59
CA ALA A 28 13.48 7.12 14.69
C ALA A 28 12.32 6.24 15.13
N LEU A 29 12.61 5.01 15.57
CA LEU A 29 11.61 4.13 16.16
C LEU A 29 11.31 4.61 17.59
N GLY A 30 10.10 5.13 17.81
CA GLY A 30 9.66 5.62 19.12
C GLY A 30 8.89 4.57 19.92
N ALA A 31 8.10 3.72 19.25
CA ALA A 31 7.32 2.67 19.89
C ALA A 31 7.06 1.50 18.93
N ALA A 32 6.79 0.33 19.50
CA ALA A 32 6.38 -0.86 18.76
C ALA A 32 5.35 -1.63 19.57
N ASN A 33 4.30 -2.13 18.92
CA ASN A 33 3.37 -3.03 19.59
C ASN A 33 3.11 -4.31 18.79
N GLU A 34 2.51 -5.27 19.48
CA GLU A 34 1.99 -6.51 18.92
C GLU A 34 0.70 -6.88 19.70
N ARG A 35 -0.11 -7.77 19.14
CA ARG A 35 -1.30 -8.26 19.81
C ARG A 35 -0.96 -8.83 21.21
N PRO A 36 -1.86 -8.69 22.20
CA PRO A 36 -1.56 -9.05 23.59
C PRO A 36 -1.11 -10.51 23.81
N GLU A 37 -1.55 -11.46 22.95
CA GLU A 37 -1.22 -12.87 23.06
C GLU A 37 0.15 -13.22 22.45
N SER A 38 0.88 -12.24 21.91
CA SER A 38 2.18 -12.46 21.30
C SER A 38 3.24 -12.82 22.34
N SER A 39 3.96 -13.90 22.10
CA SER A 39 5.12 -14.30 22.91
C SER A 39 6.30 -13.34 22.79
N LEU A 40 6.21 -12.34 21.90
CA LEU A 40 7.27 -11.35 21.66
C LEU A 40 7.06 -10.04 22.43
N ILE A 41 6.02 -9.95 23.26
CA ILE A 41 5.85 -8.82 24.20
C ILE A 41 7.04 -8.76 25.15
N GLY A 42 7.62 -7.57 25.29
CA GLY A 42 8.83 -7.31 26.07
C GLY A 42 10.16 -7.54 25.31
N ALA A 43 10.12 -8.19 24.15
CA ALA A 43 11.32 -8.34 23.31
C ALA A 43 11.68 -6.99 22.65
N ASP A 44 12.97 -6.80 22.33
CA ASP A 44 13.43 -5.64 21.60
C ASP A 44 13.00 -5.71 20.13
N ALA A 45 12.41 -4.63 19.62
CA ALA A 45 11.86 -4.57 18.26
C ALA A 45 12.95 -4.75 17.18
N GLY A 46 14.16 -4.24 17.42
CA GLY A 46 15.30 -4.37 16.52
C GLY A 46 15.84 -5.81 16.48
N GLU A 47 15.95 -6.46 17.64
CA GLU A 47 16.35 -7.87 17.72
C GLU A 47 15.32 -8.77 16.99
N VAL A 48 14.01 -8.51 17.18
CA VAL A 48 12.93 -9.23 16.48
C VAL A 48 12.98 -8.97 14.98
N ALA A 49 13.36 -7.76 14.54
CA ALA A 49 13.54 -7.43 13.14
C ALA A 49 14.87 -7.96 12.53
N GLY A 50 15.80 -8.45 13.36
CA GLY A 50 17.09 -9.00 12.93
C GLY A 50 18.16 -7.96 12.60
N ILE A 51 18.04 -6.74 13.14
CA ILE A 51 18.96 -5.61 12.87
C ILE A 51 19.76 -5.15 14.10
N GLY A 52 19.73 -5.94 15.17
CA GLY A 52 20.38 -5.61 16.45
C GLY A 52 19.43 -4.86 17.38
N ARG A 53 19.95 -4.53 18.56
CA ARG A 53 19.16 -3.92 19.63
C ARG A 53 18.90 -2.44 19.38
N LEU A 54 17.65 -2.00 19.56
CA LEU A 54 17.22 -0.61 19.43
C LEU A 54 16.73 0.01 20.75
N ASP A 55 16.69 -0.75 21.85
CA ASP A 55 16.15 -0.35 23.14
C ASP A 55 14.68 0.08 23.12
N VAL A 56 13.92 -0.44 22.16
CA VAL A 56 12.46 -0.26 22.03
C VAL A 56 11.78 -1.60 22.25
N ALA A 57 11.19 -1.79 23.43
CA ALA A 57 10.45 -3.01 23.77
C ALA A 57 9.11 -3.05 23.04
N ILE A 58 8.74 -4.21 22.50
CA ILE A 58 7.42 -4.45 21.95
C ILE A 58 6.40 -4.52 23.08
N SER A 59 5.37 -3.67 23.03
CA SER A 59 4.28 -3.62 24.00
C SER A 59 3.02 -4.32 23.47
N ASP A 60 2.05 -4.56 24.34
CA ASP A 60 0.73 -5.08 23.99
C ASP A 60 -0.27 -3.99 23.54
N ASN A 61 0.07 -2.71 23.80
CA ASN A 61 -0.70 -1.54 23.39
C ASN A 61 0.19 -0.29 23.38
N PHE A 62 -0.33 0.85 22.91
CA PHE A 62 0.38 2.11 22.86
C PHE A 62 0.10 3.07 24.03
N ASP A 63 -0.73 2.71 25.00
CA ASP A 63 -1.19 3.62 26.06
C ASP A 63 -0.04 4.28 26.84
N LYS A 64 1.02 3.52 27.13
CA LYS A 64 2.19 4.00 27.88
C LYS A 64 3.23 4.69 26.99
N SER A 65 3.19 4.47 25.69
CA SER A 65 4.17 4.95 24.74
C SER A 65 3.64 6.01 23.76
N VAL A 66 2.40 6.46 23.92
CA VAL A 66 1.75 7.43 23.01
C VAL A 66 2.53 8.75 22.89
N ASN A 67 3.27 9.15 23.92
CA ASN A 67 4.12 10.33 23.89
C ASN A 67 5.50 10.09 23.27
N ALA A 68 5.86 8.85 22.95
CA ALA A 68 7.14 8.49 22.37
C ALA A 68 7.14 8.54 20.83
N PHE A 69 6.00 8.81 20.18
CA PHE A 69 5.91 8.88 18.73
C PHE A 69 5.05 10.05 18.25
N ASP A 70 5.25 10.43 17.00
CA ASP A 70 4.53 11.47 16.29
C ASP A 70 3.56 10.86 15.27
N VAL A 71 3.98 9.77 14.61
CA VAL A 71 3.23 9.09 13.54
C VAL A 71 3.19 7.59 13.82
N LEU A 72 2.02 6.97 13.71
CA LEU A 72 1.84 5.52 13.74
C LEU A 72 1.80 4.96 12.32
N ILE A 73 2.51 3.86 12.04
CA ILE A 73 2.34 3.07 10.81
C ILE A 73 1.63 1.77 11.15
N ASP A 74 0.52 1.50 10.47
CA ASP A 74 -0.35 0.36 10.71
C ASP A 74 -0.59 -0.48 9.44
N PHE A 75 -0.14 -1.75 9.48
CA PHE A 75 -0.36 -2.79 8.47
C PHE A 75 -0.93 -4.06 9.11
N THR A 76 -1.92 -3.92 9.97
CA THR A 76 -2.47 -5.01 10.79
C THR A 76 -3.75 -5.60 10.20
N ALA A 77 -4.89 -5.31 10.81
CA ALA A 77 -6.22 -5.76 10.41
C ALA A 77 -7.24 -4.63 10.62
N PRO A 78 -8.38 -4.61 9.89
CA PRO A 78 -9.33 -3.51 9.95
C PRO A 78 -9.73 -3.09 11.36
N ASP A 79 -10.14 -4.02 12.21
CA ASP A 79 -10.59 -3.69 13.57
C ASP A 79 -9.46 -3.12 14.43
N ALA A 80 -8.27 -3.73 14.40
CA ALA A 80 -7.10 -3.21 15.11
C ALA A 80 -6.67 -1.81 14.61
N THR A 81 -6.77 -1.58 13.30
CA THR A 81 -6.50 -0.26 12.72
C THR A 81 -7.52 0.78 13.21
N MET A 82 -8.81 0.42 13.35
CA MET A 82 -9.81 1.34 13.87
C MET A 82 -9.53 1.72 15.33
N ASP A 83 -9.10 0.77 16.16
CA ASP A 83 -8.68 1.05 17.55
C ASP A 83 -7.46 1.96 17.61
N ASN A 84 -6.45 1.69 16.79
CA ASN A 84 -5.25 2.51 16.66
C ASN A 84 -5.55 3.92 16.12
N LEU A 85 -6.47 4.04 15.18
CA LEU A 85 -6.92 5.34 14.64
C LEU A 85 -7.64 6.17 15.72
N ALA A 86 -8.50 5.55 16.52
CA ALA A 86 -9.18 6.20 17.65
C ALA A 86 -8.16 6.69 18.71
N LEU A 87 -7.15 5.88 19.02
CA LEU A 87 -6.06 6.26 19.92
C LEU A 87 -5.26 7.44 19.35
N CYS A 88 -4.90 7.39 18.07
CA CYS A 88 -4.19 8.48 17.41
C CYS A 88 -5.01 9.79 17.46
N ALA A 89 -6.30 9.74 17.16
CA ALA A 89 -7.18 10.90 17.21
C ALA A 89 -7.29 11.50 18.63
N ALA A 90 -7.44 10.64 19.65
CA ALA A 90 -7.52 11.09 21.05
C ALA A 90 -6.26 11.81 21.54
N HIS A 91 -5.10 11.53 20.93
CA HIS A 91 -3.81 12.09 21.32
C HIS A 91 -3.17 13.01 20.28
N GLY A 92 -3.90 13.37 19.22
CA GLY A 92 -3.41 14.26 18.16
C GLY A 92 -2.21 13.69 17.39
N LYS A 93 -2.12 12.36 17.24
CA LYS A 93 -1.07 11.67 16.48
C LYS A 93 -1.49 11.43 15.05
N ALA A 94 -0.53 11.51 14.12
CA ALA A 94 -0.77 11.16 12.73
C ALA A 94 -0.73 9.63 12.51
N ILE A 95 -1.36 9.14 11.44
CA ILE A 95 -1.36 7.72 11.13
C ILE A 95 -1.22 7.44 9.63
N VAL A 96 -0.41 6.41 9.31
CA VAL A 96 -0.22 5.83 7.97
C VAL A 96 -0.87 4.46 7.96
N ILE A 97 -1.91 4.28 7.16
CA ILE A 97 -2.73 3.08 7.10
C ILE A 97 -2.42 2.28 5.83
N GLY A 98 -1.77 1.12 5.99
CA GLY A 98 -1.55 0.14 4.93
C GLY A 98 -2.43 -1.10 5.03
N THR A 99 -3.28 -1.17 6.05
CA THR A 99 -4.32 -2.19 6.19
C THR A 99 -5.34 -2.04 5.06
N THR A 100 -5.83 -3.17 4.57
CA THR A 100 -6.85 -3.24 3.51
C THR A 100 -8.04 -4.07 3.98
N GLY A 101 -9.15 -4.05 3.23
CA GLY A 101 -10.34 -4.85 3.54
C GLY A 101 -11.32 -4.18 4.50
N PHE A 102 -11.28 -2.86 4.64
CA PHE A 102 -12.27 -2.10 5.40
C PHE A 102 -13.66 -2.17 4.77
N THR A 103 -14.67 -2.22 5.62
CA THR A 103 -16.07 -1.98 5.23
C THR A 103 -16.30 -0.51 4.86
N GLU A 104 -17.38 -0.20 4.14
CA GLU A 104 -17.71 1.20 3.82
C GLU A 104 -17.91 2.05 5.09
N ALA A 105 -18.56 1.50 6.12
CA ALA A 105 -18.71 2.18 7.42
C ALA A 105 -17.36 2.52 8.08
N GLN A 106 -16.38 1.60 8.02
CA GLN A 106 -15.03 1.87 8.53
C GLN A 106 -14.31 2.93 7.69
N LYS A 107 -14.47 2.92 6.38
CA LYS A 107 -13.91 3.98 5.50
C LYS A 107 -14.49 5.36 5.83
N GLU A 108 -15.80 5.44 6.06
CA GLU A 108 -16.46 6.69 6.49
C GLU A 108 -15.90 7.17 7.84
N GLN A 109 -15.70 6.26 8.81
CA GLN A 109 -15.08 6.60 10.09
C GLN A 109 -13.64 7.09 9.93
N ILE A 110 -12.84 6.47 9.06
CA ILE A 110 -11.48 6.94 8.75
C ILE A 110 -11.53 8.39 8.24
N GLN A 111 -12.45 8.71 7.33
CA GLN A 111 -12.64 10.07 6.80
C GLN A 111 -13.06 11.07 7.91
N GLN A 112 -13.87 10.65 8.88
CA GLN A 112 -14.25 11.47 10.03
C GLN A 112 -13.06 11.77 10.95
N TYR A 113 -12.22 10.77 11.25
CA TYR A 113 -10.99 10.96 12.03
C TYR A 113 -9.97 11.84 11.30
N ALA A 114 -9.91 11.76 9.99
CA ALA A 114 -9.03 12.61 9.18
C ALA A 114 -9.37 14.11 9.27
N GLN A 115 -10.57 14.48 9.74
CA GLN A 115 -10.90 15.88 10.05
C GLN A 115 -10.21 16.37 11.33
N GLN A 116 -9.69 15.47 12.16
CA GLN A 116 -9.08 15.77 13.46
C GLN A 116 -7.56 15.59 13.44
N ILE A 117 -7.04 14.61 12.69
CA ILE A 117 -5.63 14.25 12.60
C ILE A 117 -5.20 14.03 11.15
N PRO A 118 -3.88 14.13 10.84
CA PRO A 118 -3.37 13.73 9.53
C PRO A 118 -3.44 12.21 9.34
N VAL A 119 -4.03 11.76 8.24
CA VAL A 119 -4.16 10.35 7.87
C VAL A 119 -3.66 10.15 6.45
N VAL A 120 -2.68 9.27 6.23
CA VAL A 120 -2.38 8.72 4.89
C VAL A 120 -2.95 7.32 4.81
N MET A 121 -3.76 7.05 3.79
CA MET A 121 -4.25 5.71 3.50
C MET A 121 -3.99 5.36 2.04
N ALA A 122 -3.37 4.21 1.80
CA ALA A 122 -3.11 3.72 0.45
C ALA A 122 -3.15 2.18 0.40
N PRO A 123 -3.65 1.58 -0.69
CA PRO A 123 -3.63 0.14 -0.88
C PRO A 123 -2.22 -0.38 -1.18
N ASN A 124 -1.31 0.49 -1.64
CA ASN A 124 0.07 0.16 -1.94
C ASN A 124 1.00 1.35 -1.65
N TYR A 125 2.07 1.10 -0.92
CA TYR A 125 3.06 2.11 -0.52
C TYR A 125 4.32 2.13 -1.41
N SER A 126 4.44 1.25 -2.40
CA SER A 126 5.57 1.31 -3.34
C SER A 126 5.54 2.61 -4.14
N VAL A 127 6.62 3.37 -4.08
CA VAL A 127 6.81 4.58 -4.91
C VAL A 127 6.69 4.24 -6.39
N GLY A 128 7.32 3.12 -6.81
CA GLY A 128 7.28 2.66 -8.20
C GLY A 128 5.87 2.29 -8.67
N VAL A 129 5.07 1.61 -7.84
CA VAL A 129 3.68 1.26 -8.18
C VAL A 129 2.81 2.52 -8.35
N ASN A 130 2.93 3.48 -7.45
CA ASN A 130 2.15 4.73 -7.54
C ASN A 130 2.57 5.58 -8.76
N LEU A 131 3.87 5.61 -9.09
CA LEU A 131 4.34 6.22 -10.32
C LEU A 131 3.78 5.51 -11.56
N VAL A 132 3.75 4.17 -11.56
CA VAL A 132 3.16 3.39 -12.65
C VAL A 132 1.68 3.73 -12.83
N PHE A 133 0.88 3.84 -11.77
CA PHE A 133 -0.51 4.27 -11.89
C PHE A 133 -0.64 5.62 -12.62
N LYS A 134 0.19 6.61 -12.26
CA LYS A 134 0.19 7.90 -12.95
C LYS A 134 0.59 7.79 -14.43
N LEU A 135 1.63 7.00 -14.75
CA LEU A 135 2.05 6.75 -16.12
C LEU A 135 0.96 6.05 -16.94
N LEU A 136 0.23 5.12 -16.34
CA LEU A 136 -0.89 4.43 -16.97
C LEU A 136 -2.06 5.37 -17.28
N GLU A 137 -2.38 6.31 -16.40
CA GLU A 137 -3.37 7.36 -16.67
C GLU A 137 -2.98 8.20 -17.90
N GLN A 138 -1.68 8.55 -18.02
CA GLN A 138 -1.19 9.30 -19.18
C GLN A 138 -1.21 8.45 -20.46
N ALA A 139 -0.76 7.19 -20.39
CA ALA A 139 -0.80 6.28 -21.52
C ALA A 139 -2.23 6.04 -22.02
N ALA A 140 -3.18 5.81 -21.08
CA ALA A 140 -4.58 5.61 -21.40
C ALA A 140 -5.24 6.81 -22.06
N LYS A 141 -4.88 8.04 -21.67
CA LYS A 141 -5.38 9.26 -22.33
C LYS A 141 -4.91 9.42 -23.78
N VAL A 142 -3.74 8.84 -24.13
CA VAL A 142 -3.14 8.97 -25.46
C VAL A 142 -3.49 7.78 -26.35
N MET A 143 -3.54 6.58 -25.79
CA MET A 143 -3.62 5.32 -26.54
C MET A 143 -4.89 4.51 -26.28
N GLY A 144 -5.67 4.86 -25.25
CA GLY A 144 -6.77 4.02 -24.78
C GLY A 144 -7.92 3.83 -25.75
N ASP A 145 -8.15 4.78 -26.67
CA ASP A 145 -9.23 4.74 -27.64
C ASP A 145 -8.96 3.85 -28.88
N TYR A 146 -7.68 3.46 -29.11
CA TYR A 146 -7.32 2.66 -30.28
C TYR A 146 -6.48 1.40 -29.97
N CYS A 147 -5.89 1.29 -28.80
CA CYS A 147 -5.09 0.11 -28.40
C CYS A 147 -5.91 -0.95 -27.66
N ASP A 148 -5.48 -2.19 -27.81
CA ASP A 148 -5.88 -3.29 -26.93
C ASP A 148 -5.10 -3.20 -25.61
N ILE A 149 -5.80 -3.31 -24.48
CA ILE A 149 -5.20 -3.12 -23.15
C ILE A 149 -5.23 -4.44 -22.37
N GLU A 150 -4.07 -4.92 -21.94
CA GLU A 150 -3.92 -6.16 -21.16
C GLU A 150 -3.03 -5.91 -19.93
N ILE A 151 -3.43 -6.43 -18.79
CA ILE A 151 -2.68 -6.38 -17.53
C ILE A 151 -2.24 -7.79 -17.17
N ILE A 152 -0.93 -8.00 -17.05
CA ILE A 152 -0.32 -9.27 -16.69
C ILE A 152 0.29 -9.13 -15.30
N GLU A 153 -0.07 -10.02 -14.36
CA GLU A 153 0.52 -10.01 -13.04
C GLU A 153 1.04 -11.38 -12.62
N ALA A 154 2.15 -11.38 -11.89
CA ALA A 154 2.77 -12.60 -11.38
C ALA A 154 3.13 -12.45 -9.89
N HIS A 155 2.78 -13.45 -9.09
CA HIS A 155 3.13 -13.54 -7.68
C HIS A 155 3.49 -14.97 -7.29
N HIS A 156 4.04 -15.11 -6.08
CA HIS A 156 4.37 -16.40 -5.48
C HIS A 156 3.15 -17.32 -5.34
N ARG A 157 3.40 -18.63 -5.28
CA ARG A 157 2.36 -19.67 -5.20
C ARG A 157 1.39 -19.56 -4.02
N HIS A 158 1.75 -18.84 -2.97
CA HIS A 158 0.96 -18.68 -1.74
C HIS A 158 0.02 -17.47 -1.75
N LYS A 159 -0.02 -16.67 -2.84
CA LYS A 159 -0.96 -15.56 -2.95
C LYS A 159 -2.36 -16.11 -3.27
N VAL A 160 -3.34 -15.74 -2.45
CA VAL A 160 -4.70 -16.30 -2.50
C VAL A 160 -5.68 -15.49 -3.34
N ASP A 161 -5.50 -14.16 -3.41
CA ASP A 161 -6.32 -13.28 -4.24
C ASP A 161 -5.81 -13.25 -5.70
N ALA A 162 -6.74 -13.18 -6.65
CA ALA A 162 -6.49 -13.06 -8.09
C ALA A 162 -7.66 -12.32 -8.77
N PRO A 163 -7.38 -11.27 -9.59
CA PRO A 163 -6.09 -10.60 -9.72
C PRO A 163 -5.61 -9.94 -8.44
N SER A 164 -4.32 -9.55 -8.39
CA SER A 164 -3.78 -8.80 -7.24
C SER A 164 -4.42 -7.41 -7.12
N GLY A 165 -4.49 -6.86 -5.89
CA GLY A 165 -4.98 -5.50 -5.68
C GLY A 165 -4.21 -4.44 -6.49
N THR A 166 -2.91 -4.64 -6.74
CA THR A 166 -2.12 -3.75 -7.62
C THR A 166 -2.56 -3.85 -9.08
N ALA A 167 -2.84 -5.05 -9.58
CA ALA A 167 -3.34 -5.22 -10.95
C ALA A 167 -4.73 -4.58 -11.11
N LEU A 168 -5.61 -4.73 -10.13
CA LEU A 168 -6.90 -4.03 -10.12
C LEU A 168 -6.71 -2.52 -10.11
N GLY A 169 -5.83 -1.99 -9.26
CA GLY A 169 -5.51 -0.55 -9.23
C GLY A 169 -4.93 -0.02 -10.56
N MET A 170 -4.14 -0.84 -11.30
CA MET A 170 -3.70 -0.50 -12.66
C MET A 170 -4.89 -0.40 -13.61
N GLY A 171 -5.82 -1.36 -13.56
CA GLY A 171 -7.04 -1.35 -14.34
C GLY A 171 -7.94 -0.15 -14.01
N GLU A 172 -8.10 0.17 -12.74
CA GLU A 172 -8.86 1.34 -12.27
C GLU A 172 -8.25 2.66 -12.77
N ALA A 173 -6.92 2.80 -12.73
CA ALA A 173 -6.23 3.97 -13.24
C ALA A 173 -6.44 4.16 -14.74
N ILE A 174 -6.36 3.07 -15.52
CA ILE A 174 -6.60 3.08 -16.97
C ILE A 174 -8.08 3.37 -17.26
N ALA A 175 -9.01 2.61 -16.69
CA ALA A 175 -10.44 2.77 -16.92
C ALA A 175 -10.93 4.18 -16.54
N GLY A 176 -10.50 4.67 -15.38
CA GLY A 176 -10.84 6.03 -14.92
C GLY A 176 -10.32 7.12 -15.86
N ALA A 177 -9.10 6.98 -16.40
CA ALA A 177 -8.53 7.92 -17.38
C ALA A 177 -9.28 7.91 -18.72
N MET A 178 -9.93 6.79 -19.07
CA MET A 178 -10.80 6.63 -20.24
C MET A 178 -12.27 7.00 -19.98
N GLY A 179 -12.64 7.40 -18.76
CA GLY A 179 -14.01 7.75 -18.37
C GLY A 179 -14.91 6.54 -18.09
N ASN A 180 -14.36 5.35 -17.88
CA ASN A 180 -15.06 4.11 -17.61
C ASN A 180 -14.92 3.67 -16.14
N GLN A 181 -15.85 2.82 -15.69
CA GLN A 181 -15.66 2.04 -14.47
C GLN A 181 -14.96 0.72 -14.83
N LEU A 182 -14.01 0.26 -14.03
CA LEU A 182 -13.31 -1.00 -14.29
C LEU A 182 -14.27 -2.18 -14.36
N SER A 183 -15.32 -2.21 -13.53
CA SER A 183 -16.36 -3.26 -13.52
C SER A 183 -17.03 -3.47 -14.87
N ASP A 184 -17.09 -2.43 -15.71
CA ASP A 184 -17.83 -2.45 -16.97
C ASP A 184 -16.98 -2.94 -18.15
N VAL A 185 -15.64 -2.90 -17.99
CA VAL A 185 -14.68 -3.18 -19.08
C VAL A 185 -13.68 -4.29 -18.74
N ALA A 186 -13.65 -4.80 -17.50
CA ALA A 186 -12.68 -5.82 -17.08
C ALA A 186 -13.02 -7.22 -17.58
N VAL A 187 -12.06 -7.91 -18.18
CA VAL A 187 -12.13 -9.33 -18.56
C VAL A 187 -11.05 -10.11 -17.80
N PHE A 188 -11.48 -10.91 -16.81
CA PHE A 188 -10.56 -11.59 -15.90
C PHE A 188 -10.10 -12.98 -16.38
N ALA A 189 -10.76 -13.55 -17.39
CA ALA A 189 -10.37 -14.81 -17.97
C ALA A 189 -10.89 -14.94 -19.42
N ARG A 190 -10.11 -15.60 -20.25
CA ARG A 190 -10.50 -16.09 -21.57
C ARG A 190 -10.19 -17.57 -21.66
N GLU A 191 -11.20 -18.39 -21.93
CA GLU A 191 -11.08 -19.85 -22.03
C GLU A 191 -11.88 -20.40 -23.21
N GLY A 192 -11.33 -21.34 -23.95
CA GLY A 192 -11.98 -21.96 -25.10
C GLY A 192 -12.06 -21.03 -26.31
N ILE A 193 -13.18 -21.10 -27.05
CA ILE A 193 -13.44 -20.27 -28.23
C ILE A 193 -14.27 -19.04 -27.79
N THR A 194 -13.60 -17.90 -27.63
CA THR A 194 -14.20 -16.69 -27.07
C THR A 194 -14.66 -15.68 -28.13
N GLY A 195 -14.37 -15.94 -29.42
CA GLY A 195 -14.54 -14.93 -30.48
C GLY A 195 -13.38 -13.92 -30.50
N GLU A 196 -13.54 -12.91 -31.35
CA GLU A 196 -12.59 -11.78 -31.40
C GLU A 196 -12.71 -10.94 -30.13
N ARG A 197 -11.58 -10.37 -29.70
CA ARG A 197 -11.51 -9.47 -28.55
C ARG A 197 -12.32 -8.19 -28.81
N ASP A 198 -13.12 -7.76 -27.84
CA ASP A 198 -13.71 -6.41 -27.87
C ASP A 198 -12.62 -5.36 -27.62
N ARG A 199 -12.68 -4.25 -28.35
CA ARG A 199 -11.68 -3.19 -28.25
C ARG A 199 -11.75 -2.43 -26.91
N ASN A 200 -12.93 -2.37 -26.30
CA ASN A 200 -13.12 -1.64 -25.02
C ASN A 200 -12.72 -2.45 -23.79
N GLU A 201 -12.31 -3.72 -23.94
CA GLU A 201 -11.92 -4.57 -22.81
C GLU A 201 -10.57 -4.16 -22.22
N ILE A 202 -10.44 -4.27 -20.89
CA ILE A 202 -9.17 -4.34 -20.18
C ILE A 202 -9.01 -5.79 -19.70
N GLY A 203 -8.12 -6.55 -20.35
CA GLY A 203 -7.89 -7.94 -20.01
C GLY A 203 -6.94 -8.13 -18.84
N PHE A 204 -7.09 -9.23 -18.11
CA PHE A 204 -6.23 -9.61 -17.00
C PHE A 204 -5.69 -11.01 -17.17
N ALA A 205 -4.38 -11.18 -17.00
CA ALA A 205 -3.71 -12.48 -16.95
C ALA A 205 -2.97 -12.63 -15.61
N THR A 206 -3.29 -13.69 -14.87
CA THR A 206 -2.78 -13.96 -13.53
C THR A 206 -1.82 -15.14 -13.52
N ILE A 207 -0.61 -14.96 -13.01
CA ILE A 207 0.42 -16.00 -12.86
C ILE A 207 0.70 -16.22 -11.37
N ARG A 208 0.78 -17.49 -10.95
CA ARG A 208 1.20 -17.92 -9.60
C ARG A 208 2.34 -18.90 -9.73
N ALA A 209 3.57 -18.47 -9.36
CA ALA A 209 4.79 -19.25 -9.54
C ALA A 209 5.87 -18.92 -8.51
N GLY A 210 6.57 -19.94 -8.03
CA GLY A 210 7.77 -19.82 -7.20
C GLY A 210 7.60 -18.90 -6.00
N ASP A 211 8.54 -17.96 -5.88
CA ASP A 211 8.69 -16.97 -4.81
C ASP A 211 8.58 -15.50 -5.31
N ILE A 212 8.03 -15.31 -6.50
CA ILE A 212 7.84 -13.97 -7.12
C ILE A 212 7.14 -13.05 -6.11
N VAL A 213 7.80 -11.94 -5.77
CA VAL A 213 7.28 -10.96 -4.79
C VAL A 213 6.07 -10.22 -5.34
N GLY A 214 6.15 -9.79 -6.60
CA GLY A 214 5.09 -9.14 -7.33
C GLY A 214 5.62 -8.47 -8.60
N GLU A 215 5.09 -8.88 -9.75
CA GLU A 215 5.39 -8.29 -11.06
C GLU A 215 4.08 -7.90 -11.73
N HIS A 216 4.05 -6.74 -12.37
CA HIS A 216 2.86 -6.22 -13.02
C HIS A 216 3.27 -5.50 -14.30
N THR A 217 2.64 -5.85 -15.40
CA THR A 217 2.83 -5.20 -16.70
C THR A 217 1.47 -4.81 -17.26
N ALA A 218 1.29 -3.55 -17.60
CA ALA A 218 0.20 -3.12 -18.48
C ALA A 218 0.75 -2.94 -19.90
N MET A 219 0.03 -3.50 -20.84
CA MET A 219 0.36 -3.47 -22.26
C MET A 219 -0.73 -2.70 -23.00
N PHE A 220 -0.32 -1.74 -23.82
CA PHE A 220 -1.14 -1.05 -24.82
C PHE A 220 -0.63 -1.48 -26.18
N ALA A 221 -1.42 -2.27 -26.90
CA ALA A 221 -1.00 -2.90 -28.14
C ALA A 221 -1.86 -2.48 -29.32
N ASP A 222 -1.24 -2.04 -30.39
CA ASP A 222 -1.89 -1.76 -31.68
C ASP A 222 -1.14 -2.46 -32.83
N ILE A 223 -1.63 -2.32 -34.05
CA ILE A 223 -1.00 -2.89 -35.24
C ILE A 223 0.35 -2.20 -35.48
N GLY A 224 1.44 -2.99 -35.35
CA GLY A 224 2.80 -2.52 -35.62
C GLY A 224 3.57 -1.98 -34.42
N GLU A 225 2.91 -1.67 -33.30
CA GLU A 225 3.60 -1.26 -32.07
C GLU A 225 2.89 -1.71 -30.79
N ARG A 226 3.63 -1.66 -29.71
CA ARG A 226 3.08 -1.89 -28.37
C ARG A 226 3.92 -1.14 -27.33
N VAL A 227 3.24 -0.56 -26.34
CA VAL A 227 3.88 0.06 -25.17
C VAL A 227 3.61 -0.82 -23.96
N GLU A 228 4.67 -1.13 -23.21
CA GLU A 228 4.58 -1.90 -21.96
C GLU A 228 5.11 -1.05 -20.81
N ILE A 229 4.29 -0.91 -19.74
CA ILE A 229 4.69 -0.24 -18.52
C ILE A 229 4.72 -1.30 -17.42
N THR A 230 5.92 -1.58 -16.89
CA THR A 230 6.20 -2.71 -16.01
C THR A 230 6.75 -2.25 -14.66
N HIS A 231 6.24 -2.82 -13.59
CA HIS A 231 6.80 -2.75 -12.24
C HIS A 231 7.15 -4.15 -11.74
N LYS A 232 8.37 -4.32 -11.21
CA LYS A 232 8.82 -5.58 -10.58
C LYS A 232 9.33 -5.29 -9.17
N ALA A 233 8.69 -5.89 -8.17
CA ALA A 233 9.16 -5.86 -6.79
C ALA A 233 10.06 -7.07 -6.52
N SER A 234 11.30 -6.85 -6.10
CA SER A 234 12.25 -7.88 -5.68
C SER A 234 12.29 -8.06 -4.15
N SER A 235 11.73 -7.12 -3.39
CA SER A 235 11.69 -7.13 -1.93
C SER A 235 10.48 -6.41 -1.38
N ARG A 236 9.97 -6.85 -0.20
CA ARG A 236 8.93 -6.13 0.56
C ARG A 236 9.43 -4.82 1.16
N MET A 237 10.73 -4.59 1.21
CA MET A 237 11.32 -3.32 1.66
C MET A 237 10.82 -2.12 0.84
N THR A 238 10.47 -2.30 -0.44
CA THR A 238 9.91 -1.22 -1.26
C THR A 238 8.62 -0.63 -0.67
N PHE A 239 7.76 -1.47 -0.08
CA PHE A 239 6.53 -1.04 0.59
C PHE A 239 6.82 -0.40 1.94
N ALA A 240 7.76 -0.97 2.71
CA ALA A 240 8.16 -0.42 4.01
C ALA A 240 8.82 0.96 3.87
N ASN A 241 9.73 1.11 2.92
CA ASN A 241 10.38 2.40 2.63
C ASN A 241 9.37 3.47 2.20
N GLY A 242 8.38 3.10 1.38
CA GLY A 242 7.31 4.01 0.97
C GLY A 242 6.41 4.42 2.13
N ALA A 243 6.07 3.50 3.05
CA ALA A 243 5.30 3.81 4.24
C ALA A 243 6.07 4.73 5.21
N VAL A 244 7.37 4.50 5.40
CA VAL A 244 8.23 5.39 6.21
C VAL A 244 8.35 6.77 5.54
N ARG A 245 8.49 6.83 4.20
CA ARG A 245 8.43 8.10 3.47
C ARG A 245 7.12 8.85 3.71
N ALA A 246 5.99 8.14 3.66
CA ALA A 246 4.68 8.71 3.96
C ALA A 246 4.59 9.23 5.41
N ALA A 247 5.12 8.49 6.38
CA ALA A 247 5.16 8.91 7.78
C ALA A 247 6.02 10.17 8.00
N ILE A 248 7.19 10.24 7.39
CA ILE A 248 8.05 11.44 7.44
C ILE A 248 7.34 12.64 6.81
N TRP A 249 6.73 12.46 5.65
CA TRP A 249 5.96 13.50 4.96
C TRP A 249 4.75 13.98 5.78
N LEU A 250 4.09 13.05 6.49
CA LEU A 250 2.89 13.33 7.28
C LEU A 250 3.20 14.10 8.57
N GLY A 251 4.43 14.04 9.08
CA GLY A 251 4.82 14.60 10.37
C GLY A 251 4.66 16.12 10.51
N ASP A 252 4.53 16.85 9.40
CA ASP A 252 4.33 18.31 9.37
C ASP A 252 2.97 18.72 8.76
N LYS A 253 2.08 17.76 8.49
CA LYS A 253 0.79 18.05 7.85
C LYS A 253 -0.31 18.37 8.84
N SER A 254 -1.24 19.21 8.42
CA SER A 254 -2.48 19.45 9.15
C SER A 254 -3.43 18.25 9.07
N ALA A 255 -4.46 18.24 9.91
CA ALA A 255 -5.55 17.28 9.81
C ALA A 255 -6.08 17.19 8.37
N GLY A 256 -6.27 16.00 7.87
CA GLY A 256 -6.68 15.75 6.49
C GLY A 256 -6.52 14.29 6.10
N PHE A 257 -7.24 13.89 5.07
CA PHE A 257 -7.10 12.59 4.42
C PHE A 257 -6.17 12.72 3.21
N TYR A 258 -5.11 11.96 3.21
CA TYR A 258 -4.07 11.97 2.18
C TYR A 258 -3.86 10.57 1.61
N THR A 259 -3.28 10.52 0.42
CA THR A 259 -2.94 9.30 -0.30
C THR A 259 -1.44 9.30 -0.66
N MET A 260 -0.96 8.21 -1.25
CA MET A 260 0.40 8.20 -1.80
C MET A 260 0.58 9.18 -2.98
N ARG A 261 -0.49 9.62 -3.65
CA ARG A 261 -0.40 10.67 -4.69
C ARG A 261 0.02 12.01 -4.07
N ASP A 262 -0.52 12.35 -2.90
CA ASP A 262 -0.15 13.56 -2.16
C ASP A 262 1.29 13.49 -1.67
N VAL A 263 1.69 12.34 -1.10
CA VAL A 263 3.06 12.10 -0.61
C VAL A 263 4.11 12.20 -1.71
N LEU A 264 3.75 11.85 -2.95
CA LEU A 264 4.67 11.77 -4.09
C LEU A 264 4.51 12.94 -5.08
N ASP A 265 3.59 13.88 -4.81
CA ASP A 265 3.29 15.01 -5.70
C ASP A 265 2.87 14.55 -7.11
N LEU A 266 1.90 13.61 -7.16
CA LEU A 266 1.40 12.99 -8.40
C LEU A 266 -0.04 13.41 -8.75
N ASN A 267 -0.53 14.51 -8.20
CA ASN A 267 -1.93 14.94 -8.35
C ASN A 267 -2.24 15.71 -9.63
N ASP A 268 -1.25 16.07 -10.46
CA ASP A 268 -1.39 16.86 -11.71
C ASP A 268 -1.94 16.05 -12.89
#